data_f0cdbe992fe664e52e16a4b83dd2d792
#
_entry.id   f0cdbe992fe664e52e16a4b83dd2d792
#
_cell.length_a   1.000
_cell.length_b   1.000
_cell.length_c   1.000
_cell.angle_alpha   90.00
_cell.angle_beta   90.00
_cell.angle_gamma   90.00
#
_symmetry.space_group_name_H-M   'P 1'
#
loop_
_entity.id
_entity.type
_entity.pdbx_description
1 polymer ?
#
loop_
_entity_poly.entity_id
_entity_poly.type
_entity_poly.pdbx_seq_one_letter_code
_entity_poly.pdbx_strand_id
1 'polypeptide(L)'
;MALAPFRNEPTLDFSVAAVRSGFEGELARVRGQLGRDYPLLIGGERVGTDEVIDSYNPAHPEQVIGRHAAAQLEHVERAVAAGWAAFPDWSRTPTEERAAVLLRAAQVLRRRRGELAALNVYEVGKAWTEADGEVSEAIDLMELYARQALELGNRDGITPWPGELTQYRYLPLGVGAVISPWNFPLALATGMMTAAVVTGNCVILKPAETSSPTAAWLVEIFSELGLPAGVISLLTGRGEVVGEALVDHPQIRFVAFTGSREVGVRINERASKVRPGQRWLKRVQLEMGGKNAVVVDETADLDLAAEGITSSAFGFQGQKCS
;
A
#
# COMPACT_ATOMS: atom_id res chain seq x y z
N MET A 1 12.75 -20.03 14.20
CA MET A 1 11.71 -19.93 15.24
C MET A 1 10.37 -19.91 14.53
N ALA A 2 9.43 -20.81 14.84
CA ALA A 2 8.12 -20.80 14.22
C ALA A 2 7.37 -19.52 14.65
N LEU A 3 6.78 -18.79 13.69
CA LEU A 3 5.92 -17.66 13.99
C LEU A 3 4.62 -18.15 14.64
N ALA A 4 4.09 -17.38 15.58
CA ALA A 4 2.75 -17.63 16.11
C ALA A 4 1.71 -17.57 14.96
N PRO A 5 0.59 -18.30 15.06
CA PRO A 5 -0.49 -18.19 14.11
C PRO A 5 -0.95 -16.75 13.93
N PHE A 6 -1.36 -16.40 12.71
CA PHE A 6 -1.90 -15.07 12.42
C PHE A 6 -3.13 -14.79 13.28
N ARG A 7 -3.21 -13.57 13.76
CA ARG A 7 -4.40 -13.00 14.41
C ARG A 7 -4.51 -11.55 14.00
N ASN A 8 -5.74 -11.12 13.74
CA ASN A 8 -6.01 -9.71 13.43
C ASN A 8 -5.61 -8.81 14.60
N GLU A 9 -5.11 -7.64 14.25
CA GLU A 9 -4.78 -6.57 15.21
C GLU A 9 -6.09 -6.03 15.81
N PRO A 10 -6.24 -6.01 17.14
CA PRO A 10 -7.46 -5.51 17.76
C PRO A 10 -7.59 -3.99 17.53
N THR A 11 -8.80 -3.51 17.26
CA THR A 11 -9.11 -2.09 17.16
C THR A 11 -9.15 -1.43 18.55
N LEU A 12 -8.88 -0.12 18.59
CA LEU A 12 -8.97 0.67 19.83
C LEU A 12 -10.44 0.92 20.19
N ASP A 13 -10.73 0.79 21.47
CA ASP A 13 -12.04 1.14 22.03
C ASP A 13 -12.07 2.61 22.51
N PHE A 14 -12.58 3.50 21.67
CA PHE A 14 -12.68 4.92 21.98
C PHE A 14 -13.78 5.27 22.99
N SER A 15 -14.59 4.31 23.46
CA SER A 15 -15.48 4.51 24.61
C SER A 15 -14.70 4.64 25.91
N VAL A 16 -13.49 4.04 25.96
CA VAL A 16 -12.57 4.14 27.10
C VAL A 16 -11.93 5.52 27.16
N ALA A 17 -12.16 6.25 28.26
CA ALA A 17 -11.70 7.63 28.41
C ALA A 17 -10.17 7.80 28.21
N ALA A 18 -9.36 6.87 28.71
CA ALA A 18 -7.91 6.93 28.59
C ALA A 18 -7.45 6.77 27.12
N VAL A 19 -8.10 5.87 26.34
CA VAL A 19 -7.83 5.69 24.91
C VAL A 19 -8.19 6.95 24.15
N ARG A 20 -9.36 7.51 24.41
CA ARG A 20 -9.83 8.75 23.78
C ARG A 20 -8.88 9.91 24.04
N SER A 21 -8.53 10.16 25.32
CA SER A 21 -7.62 11.25 25.70
C SER A 21 -6.21 11.06 25.10
N GLY A 22 -5.72 9.82 25.04
CA GLY A 22 -4.44 9.51 24.37
C GLY A 22 -4.49 9.87 22.89
N PHE A 23 -5.57 9.53 22.20
CA PHE A 23 -5.73 9.83 20.77
C PHE A 23 -5.92 11.33 20.48
N GLU A 24 -6.62 12.07 21.36
CA GLU A 24 -6.70 13.53 21.30
C GLU A 24 -5.31 14.18 21.37
N GLY A 25 -4.42 13.62 22.20
CA GLY A 25 -3.02 14.02 22.26
C GLY A 25 -2.27 13.79 20.95
N GLU A 26 -2.49 12.62 20.29
CA GLU A 26 -1.91 12.32 18.99
C GLU A 26 -2.44 13.25 17.89
N LEU A 27 -3.74 13.54 17.87
CA LEU A 27 -4.33 14.52 16.96
C LEU A 27 -3.67 15.90 17.11
N ALA A 28 -3.50 16.37 18.36
CA ALA A 28 -2.85 17.65 18.62
C ALA A 28 -1.38 17.65 18.14
N ARG A 29 -0.66 16.56 18.38
CA ARG A 29 0.74 16.39 17.97
C ARG A 29 0.88 16.39 16.45
N VAL A 30 0.07 15.61 15.74
CA VAL A 30 0.09 15.53 14.27
C VAL A 30 -0.33 16.86 13.64
N ARG A 31 -1.33 17.55 14.23
CA ARG A 31 -1.74 18.89 13.79
C ARG A 31 -0.57 19.87 13.74
N GLY A 32 0.36 19.78 14.70
CA GLY A 32 1.56 20.61 14.73
C GLY A 32 2.60 20.26 13.68
N GLN A 33 2.43 19.16 12.96
CA GLN A 33 3.34 18.68 11.90
C GLN A 33 2.75 18.83 10.49
N LEU A 34 1.52 19.29 10.35
CA LEU A 34 0.88 19.49 9.05
C LEU A 34 1.57 20.60 8.24
N GLY A 35 1.41 20.54 6.92
CA GLY A 35 1.99 21.50 5.99
C GLY A 35 3.47 21.23 5.64
N ARG A 36 4.01 20.04 6.00
CA ARG A 36 5.37 19.63 5.66
C ARG A 36 5.53 19.38 4.16
N ASP A 37 6.77 19.54 3.67
CA ASP A 37 7.16 19.17 2.32
C ASP A 37 7.57 17.69 2.27
N TYR A 38 7.09 16.98 1.24
CA TYR A 38 7.35 15.58 0.98
C TYR A 38 8.02 15.42 -0.39
N PRO A 39 9.33 15.18 -0.42
CA PRO A 39 10.06 14.92 -1.67
C PRO A 39 9.70 13.53 -2.23
N LEU A 40 10.02 13.31 -3.50
CA LEU A 40 10.07 11.98 -4.08
C LEU A 40 11.16 11.16 -3.37
N LEU A 41 11.02 9.83 -3.37
CA LEU A 41 12.09 8.92 -2.97
C LEU A 41 12.47 8.04 -4.17
N ILE A 42 13.68 8.20 -4.68
CA ILE A 42 14.17 7.47 -5.86
C ILE A 42 15.54 6.88 -5.55
N GLY A 43 15.64 5.56 -5.53
CA GLY A 43 16.94 4.90 -5.26
C GLY A 43 17.54 5.25 -3.91
N GLY A 44 16.71 5.55 -2.90
CA GLY A 44 17.13 5.98 -1.57
C GLY A 44 17.40 7.50 -1.45
N GLU A 45 17.38 8.25 -2.55
CA GLU A 45 17.58 9.68 -2.57
C GLU A 45 16.25 10.45 -2.44
N ARG A 46 16.25 11.53 -1.66
CA ARG A 46 15.14 12.49 -1.58
C ARG A 46 15.28 13.52 -2.70
N VAL A 47 14.29 13.58 -3.58
CA VAL A 47 14.32 14.43 -4.78
C VAL A 47 13.19 15.44 -4.73
N GLY A 48 13.51 16.73 -4.71
CA GLY A 48 12.55 17.81 -4.87
C GLY A 48 12.21 18.05 -6.35
N THR A 49 11.12 18.77 -6.59
CA THR A 49 10.69 19.21 -7.93
C THR A 49 10.25 20.66 -7.88
N ASP A 50 10.29 21.35 -9.03
CA ASP A 50 9.80 22.74 -9.13
C ASP A 50 8.29 22.85 -8.94
N GLU A 51 7.53 21.85 -9.41
CA GLU A 51 6.09 21.73 -9.18
C GLU A 51 5.81 20.94 -7.93
N VAL A 52 4.92 21.46 -7.07
CA VAL A 52 4.39 20.76 -5.89
C VAL A 52 2.87 20.69 -5.95
N ILE A 53 2.31 19.70 -5.30
CA ILE A 53 0.87 19.51 -5.17
C ILE A 53 0.54 19.51 -3.68
N ASP A 54 -0.46 20.31 -3.30
CA ASP A 54 -0.94 20.38 -1.93
C ASP A 54 -2.03 19.32 -1.67
N SER A 55 -1.93 18.62 -0.55
CA SER A 55 -3.00 17.82 0.02
C SER A 55 -3.74 18.64 1.06
N TYR A 56 -5.06 18.64 1.01
CA TYR A 56 -5.92 19.46 1.88
C TYR A 56 -6.79 18.60 2.78
N ASN A 57 -7.08 19.12 3.97
CA ASN A 57 -8.06 18.51 4.86
C ASN A 57 -9.47 18.64 4.27
N PRO A 58 -10.18 17.54 4.00
CA PRO A 58 -11.52 17.61 3.40
C PRO A 58 -12.57 18.29 4.30
N ALA A 59 -12.36 18.30 5.63
CA ALA A 59 -13.23 19.00 6.58
C ALA A 59 -12.86 20.49 6.75
N HIS A 60 -11.64 20.88 6.39
CA HIS A 60 -11.09 22.23 6.50
C HIS A 60 -10.28 22.55 5.25
N PRO A 61 -10.89 22.92 4.11
CA PRO A 61 -10.22 23.07 2.81
C PRO A 61 -9.10 24.12 2.78
N GLU A 62 -9.03 25.01 3.75
CA GLU A 62 -7.94 25.97 3.94
C GLU A 62 -6.70 25.37 4.63
N GLN A 63 -6.83 24.17 5.21
CA GLN A 63 -5.75 23.51 5.92
C GLN A 63 -4.97 22.58 5.02
N VAL A 64 -3.72 22.95 4.75
CA VAL A 64 -2.76 22.10 4.02
C VAL A 64 -2.26 21.00 4.96
N ILE A 65 -2.44 19.74 4.56
CA ILE A 65 -1.91 18.56 5.26
C ILE A 65 -0.44 18.36 4.94
N GLY A 66 -0.08 18.51 3.68
CA GLY A 66 1.30 18.43 3.21
C GLY A 66 1.45 18.85 1.77
N ARG A 67 2.68 19.20 1.40
CA ARG A 67 3.07 19.54 0.03
C ARG A 67 3.95 18.44 -0.51
N HIS A 68 3.56 17.81 -1.59
CA HIS A 68 4.36 16.75 -2.17
C HIS A 68 4.91 17.13 -3.54
N ALA A 69 6.14 16.72 -3.81
CA ALA A 69 6.81 16.94 -5.08
C ALA A 69 6.02 16.28 -6.22
N ALA A 70 5.88 16.97 -7.35
CA ALA A 70 5.18 16.46 -8.54
C ALA A 70 6.19 15.83 -9.51
N ALA A 71 6.24 14.49 -9.54
CA ALA A 71 7.13 13.76 -10.44
C ALA A 71 6.78 14.01 -11.91
N GLN A 72 7.81 13.99 -12.76
CA GLN A 72 7.75 14.10 -14.21
C GLN A 72 8.31 12.82 -14.86
N LEU A 73 8.27 12.71 -16.19
CA LEU A 73 8.68 11.52 -16.92
C LEU A 73 10.12 11.08 -16.61
N GLU A 74 11.02 12.02 -16.44
CA GLU A 74 12.42 11.75 -16.06
C GLU A 74 12.57 11.05 -14.70
N HIS A 75 11.68 11.39 -13.75
CA HIS A 75 11.65 10.75 -12.44
C HIS A 75 11.15 9.30 -12.53
N VAL A 76 10.22 9.01 -13.46
CA VAL A 76 9.77 7.64 -13.76
C VAL A 76 10.93 6.80 -14.28
N GLU A 77 11.68 7.33 -15.27
CA GLU A 77 12.85 6.64 -15.83
C GLU A 77 13.90 6.34 -14.73
N ARG A 78 14.21 7.32 -13.89
CA ARG A 78 15.15 7.17 -12.77
C ARG A 78 14.68 6.12 -11.76
N ALA A 79 13.41 6.12 -11.40
CA ALA A 79 12.85 5.18 -10.44
C ALA A 79 12.84 3.74 -10.99
N VAL A 80 12.50 3.56 -12.26
CA VAL A 80 12.57 2.25 -12.93
C VAL A 80 14.01 1.75 -12.99
N ALA A 81 14.95 2.60 -13.36
CA ALA A 81 16.37 2.24 -13.40
C ALA A 81 16.89 1.85 -12.01
N ALA A 82 16.54 2.63 -10.96
CA ALA A 82 16.90 2.32 -9.57
C ALA A 82 16.31 0.97 -9.10
N GLY A 83 15.06 0.69 -9.44
CA GLY A 83 14.42 -0.60 -9.14
C GLY A 83 15.13 -1.77 -9.81
N TRP A 84 15.49 -1.65 -11.08
CA TRP A 84 16.24 -2.69 -11.78
C TRP A 84 17.69 -2.86 -11.28
N ALA A 85 18.31 -1.80 -10.79
CA ALA A 85 19.62 -1.88 -10.15
C ALA A 85 19.56 -2.66 -8.82
N ALA A 86 18.50 -2.47 -8.02
CA ALA A 86 18.30 -3.15 -6.74
C ALA A 86 17.79 -4.59 -6.91
N PHE A 87 17.06 -4.89 -7.96
CA PHE A 87 16.35 -6.15 -8.15
C PHE A 87 17.25 -7.40 -8.08
N PRO A 88 18.46 -7.47 -8.70
CA PRO A 88 19.29 -8.66 -8.66
C PRO A 88 19.63 -9.14 -7.25
N ASP A 89 19.90 -8.23 -6.33
CA ASP A 89 20.25 -8.56 -4.95
C ASP A 89 19.00 -8.82 -4.11
N TRP A 90 17.98 -7.96 -4.21
CA TRP A 90 16.74 -8.14 -3.48
C TRP A 90 16.01 -9.44 -3.83
N SER A 91 15.98 -9.81 -5.11
CA SER A 91 15.35 -11.04 -5.58
C SER A 91 16.02 -12.32 -5.05
N ARG A 92 17.32 -12.26 -4.70
CA ARG A 92 18.09 -13.36 -4.11
C ARG A 92 18.12 -13.34 -2.59
N THR A 93 17.70 -12.24 -1.96
CA THR A 93 17.58 -12.17 -0.50
C THR A 93 16.65 -13.27 -0.01
N PRO A 94 17.06 -14.07 1.03
CA PRO A 94 16.22 -15.13 1.57
C PRO A 94 14.80 -14.66 1.93
N THR A 95 13.80 -15.51 1.72
CA THR A 95 12.39 -15.17 2.02
C THR A 95 12.20 -14.81 3.48
N GLU A 96 12.93 -15.48 4.37
CA GLU A 96 12.91 -15.23 5.81
C GLU A 96 13.38 -13.81 6.17
N GLU A 97 14.40 -13.31 5.48
CA GLU A 97 14.90 -11.95 5.68
C GLU A 97 13.91 -10.92 5.16
N ARG A 98 13.32 -11.14 3.98
CA ARG A 98 12.29 -10.28 3.43
C ARG A 98 11.02 -10.25 4.31
N ALA A 99 10.59 -11.42 4.79
CA ALA A 99 9.46 -11.51 5.74
C ALA A 99 9.76 -10.79 7.06
N ALA A 100 10.99 -10.89 7.56
CA ALA A 100 11.41 -10.18 8.78
C ALA A 100 11.35 -8.65 8.62
N VAL A 101 11.56 -8.11 7.40
CA VAL A 101 11.36 -6.67 7.15
C VAL A 101 9.91 -6.27 7.38
N LEU A 102 8.95 -7.01 6.82
CA LEU A 102 7.52 -6.74 7.02
C LEU A 102 7.11 -6.84 8.49
N LEU A 103 7.57 -7.86 9.20
CA LEU A 103 7.27 -8.02 10.63
C LEU A 103 7.83 -6.86 11.46
N ARG A 104 9.04 -6.37 11.14
CA ARG A 104 9.58 -5.17 11.81
C ARG A 104 8.79 -3.92 11.47
N ALA A 105 8.35 -3.76 10.21
CA ALA A 105 7.50 -2.64 9.80
C ALA A 105 6.15 -2.67 10.54
N ALA A 106 5.51 -3.83 10.65
CA ALA A 106 4.30 -4.00 11.45
C ALA A 106 4.49 -3.55 12.91
N GLN A 107 5.65 -3.86 13.53
CA GLN A 107 5.96 -3.38 14.89
C GLN A 107 6.14 -1.86 14.96
N VAL A 108 6.69 -1.23 13.91
CA VAL A 108 6.77 0.23 13.84
C VAL A 108 5.36 0.84 13.73
N LEU A 109 4.50 0.28 12.88
CA LEU A 109 3.11 0.74 12.76
C LEU A 109 2.37 0.65 14.10
N ARG A 110 2.54 -0.45 14.87
CA ARG A 110 1.96 -0.60 16.22
C ARG A 110 2.41 0.53 17.15
N ARG A 111 3.70 0.85 17.17
CA ARG A 111 4.24 1.94 18.01
C ARG A 111 3.77 3.33 17.58
N ARG A 112 3.57 3.54 16.28
CA ARG A 112 3.14 4.82 15.69
C ARG A 112 1.64 4.84 15.34
N ARG A 113 0.86 3.90 15.90
CA ARG A 113 -0.55 3.68 15.54
C ARG A 113 -1.38 4.94 15.67
N GLY A 114 -1.33 5.61 16.82
CA GLY A 114 -2.10 6.84 17.06
C GLY A 114 -1.69 7.97 16.10
N GLU A 115 -0.41 8.09 15.79
CA GLU A 115 0.13 9.07 14.85
C GLU A 115 -0.38 8.84 13.43
N LEU A 116 -0.32 7.60 12.94
CA LEU A 116 -0.78 7.23 11.60
C LEU A 116 -2.30 7.36 11.47
N ALA A 117 -3.05 6.95 12.49
CA ALA A 117 -4.49 7.14 12.53
C ALA A 117 -4.87 8.63 12.56
N ALA A 118 -4.18 9.46 13.34
CA ALA A 118 -4.41 10.90 13.39
C ALA A 118 -4.15 11.57 12.03
N LEU A 119 -3.11 11.14 11.30
CA LEU A 119 -2.87 11.64 9.93
C LEU A 119 -4.04 11.29 9.00
N ASN A 120 -4.56 10.06 9.04
CA ASN A 120 -5.72 9.65 8.26
C ASN A 120 -7.00 10.45 8.59
N VAL A 121 -7.18 10.84 9.86
CA VAL A 121 -8.27 11.75 10.23
C VAL A 121 -8.14 13.09 9.51
N TYR A 122 -6.95 13.66 9.47
CA TYR A 122 -6.73 14.97 8.81
C TYR A 122 -6.73 14.88 7.31
N GLU A 123 -6.07 13.88 6.73
CA GLU A 123 -5.83 13.82 5.29
C GLU A 123 -7.04 13.34 4.48
N VAL A 124 -7.82 12.38 5.03
CA VAL A 124 -8.95 11.78 4.29
C VAL A 124 -10.27 11.85 5.04
N GLY A 125 -10.33 12.57 6.16
CA GLY A 125 -11.57 12.85 6.90
C GLY A 125 -12.20 11.63 7.56
N LYS A 126 -11.41 10.61 7.94
CA LYS A 126 -11.92 9.41 8.61
C LYS A 126 -12.38 9.69 10.02
N ALA A 127 -13.46 9.01 10.44
CA ALA A 127 -13.78 8.89 11.85
C ALA A 127 -12.65 8.15 12.59
N TRP A 128 -12.50 8.38 13.89
CA TRP A 128 -11.39 7.81 14.68
C TRP A 128 -11.31 6.29 14.61
N THR A 129 -12.47 5.63 14.69
CA THR A 129 -12.58 4.17 14.59
C THR A 129 -12.15 3.64 13.21
N GLU A 130 -12.54 4.34 12.15
CA GLU A 130 -12.16 3.99 10.78
C GLU A 130 -10.67 4.25 10.53
N ALA A 131 -10.14 5.33 11.06
CA ALA A 131 -8.71 5.67 10.94
C ALA A 131 -7.83 4.66 11.68
N ASP A 132 -8.24 4.25 12.88
CA ASP A 132 -7.56 3.22 13.67
C ASP A 132 -7.68 1.84 13.01
N GLY A 133 -8.86 1.49 12.49
CA GLY A 133 -9.11 0.26 11.75
C GLY A 133 -8.20 0.13 10.53
N GLU A 134 -7.96 1.22 9.80
CA GLU A 134 -7.05 1.21 8.67
C GLU A 134 -5.60 0.93 9.07
N VAL A 135 -5.13 1.47 10.19
CA VAL A 135 -3.79 1.15 10.69
C VAL A 135 -3.70 -0.31 11.12
N SER A 136 -4.75 -0.83 11.76
CA SER A 136 -4.85 -2.25 12.13
C SER A 136 -4.79 -3.15 10.88
N GLU A 137 -5.53 -2.81 9.84
CA GLU A 137 -5.51 -3.53 8.55
C GLU A 137 -4.12 -3.49 7.90
N ALA A 138 -3.43 -2.36 7.91
CA ALA A 138 -2.07 -2.26 7.39
C ALA A 138 -1.09 -3.17 8.14
N ILE A 139 -1.23 -3.29 9.47
CA ILE A 139 -0.46 -4.21 10.31
C ILE A 139 -0.79 -5.66 9.92
N ASP A 140 -2.07 -5.98 9.82
CA ASP A 140 -2.56 -7.32 9.46
C ASP A 140 -2.02 -7.78 8.11
N LEU A 141 -2.05 -6.91 7.10
CA LEU A 141 -1.52 -7.22 5.76
C LEU A 141 -0.02 -7.54 5.79
N MET A 142 0.77 -6.78 6.55
CA MET A 142 2.20 -7.06 6.70
C MET A 142 2.44 -8.40 7.41
N GLU A 143 1.72 -8.67 8.49
CA GLU A 143 1.82 -9.91 9.27
C GLU A 143 1.38 -11.13 8.45
N LEU A 144 0.28 -11.02 7.71
CA LEU A 144 -0.27 -12.07 6.86
C LEU A 144 0.69 -12.40 5.71
N TYR A 145 1.13 -11.37 4.97
CA TYR A 145 1.97 -11.58 3.79
C TYR A 145 3.37 -12.08 4.15
N ALA A 146 3.91 -11.69 5.30
CA ALA A 146 5.15 -12.28 5.79
C ALA A 146 5.02 -13.81 5.98
N ARG A 147 3.92 -14.27 6.60
CA ARG A 147 3.64 -15.70 6.81
C ARG A 147 3.40 -16.43 5.50
N GLN A 148 2.55 -15.87 4.63
CA GLN A 148 2.27 -16.47 3.33
C GLN A 148 3.52 -16.60 2.45
N ALA A 149 4.42 -15.61 2.47
CA ALA A 149 5.67 -15.69 1.75
C ALA A 149 6.57 -16.84 2.24
N LEU A 150 6.62 -17.05 3.56
CA LEU A 150 7.35 -18.18 4.16
C LEU A 150 6.75 -19.53 3.74
N GLU A 151 5.43 -19.64 3.72
CA GLU A 151 4.72 -20.85 3.25
C GLU A 151 5.00 -21.12 1.78
N LEU A 152 4.96 -20.08 0.93
CA LEU A 152 5.25 -20.20 -0.50
C LEU A 152 6.70 -20.60 -0.77
N GLY A 153 7.65 -20.14 0.07
CA GLY A 153 9.07 -20.50 -0.02
C GLY A 153 9.36 -21.96 0.33
N ASN A 154 8.50 -22.58 1.13
CA ASN A 154 8.66 -23.93 1.69
C ASN A 154 7.71 -24.96 1.08
N ARG A 155 7.14 -24.72 -0.10
CA ARG A 155 6.21 -25.67 -0.72
C ARG A 155 6.92 -26.94 -1.19
N ASP A 156 6.76 -27.99 -0.39
CA ASP A 156 6.98 -29.40 -0.73
C ASP A 156 5.69 -29.97 -1.33
N GLY A 157 5.47 -29.89 -2.61
CA GLY A 157 4.18 -30.28 -3.17
C GLY A 157 4.26 -30.87 -4.56
N ILE A 158 5.44 -31.32 -4.96
CA ILE A 158 5.62 -31.95 -6.27
C ILE A 158 5.56 -33.46 -6.11
N THR A 159 4.68 -34.10 -6.89
CA THR A 159 4.64 -35.56 -6.97
C THR A 159 5.98 -36.05 -7.51
N PRO A 160 6.76 -36.83 -6.75
CA PRO A 160 8.03 -37.36 -7.23
C PRO A 160 7.81 -38.29 -8.41
N TRP A 161 8.66 -38.16 -9.42
CA TRP A 161 8.67 -39.06 -10.58
C TRP A 161 9.94 -39.92 -10.53
N PRO A 162 9.86 -41.25 -10.76
CA PRO A 162 11.04 -42.12 -10.72
C PRO A 162 12.11 -41.65 -11.70
N GLY A 163 13.33 -41.46 -11.19
CA GLY A 163 14.47 -41.04 -12.01
C GLY A 163 14.60 -39.52 -12.24
N GLU A 164 13.67 -38.70 -11.73
CA GLU A 164 13.69 -37.26 -11.86
C GLU A 164 13.85 -36.55 -10.50
N LEU A 165 14.58 -35.43 -10.49
CA LEU A 165 14.63 -34.48 -9.40
C LEU A 165 13.88 -33.23 -9.83
N THR A 166 12.62 -33.13 -9.44
CA THR A 166 11.74 -32.03 -9.78
C THR A 166 11.70 -30.98 -8.65
N GLN A 167 11.86 -29.71 -8.98
CA GLN A 167 11.73 -28.59 -8.04
C GLN A 167 10.78 -27.55 -8.61
N TYR A 168 9.88 -27.02 -7.78
CA TYR A 168 9.03 -25.89 -8.10
C TYR A 168 9.46 -24.67 -7.28
N ARG A 169 9.66 -23.54 -7.95
CA ARG A 169 10.05 -22.28 -7.31
C ARG A 169 9.23 -21.13 -7.83
N TYR A 170 8.76 -20.29 -6.93
CA TYR A 170 8.23 -18.99 -7.28
C TYR A 170 9.38 -18.02 -7.51
N LEU A 171 9.36 -17.34 -8.66
CA LEU A 171 10.36 -16.34 -9.00
C LEU A 171 9.73 -14.94 -8.99
N PRO A 172 10.43 -13.93 -8.43
CA PRO A 172 9.99 -12.55 -8.53
C PRO A 172 9.97 -12.09 -9.98
N LEU A 173 9.06 -11.19 -10.30
CA LEU A 173 8.84 -10.70 -11.65
C LEU A 173 9.84 -9.61 -12.06
N GLY A 174 10.23 -8.74 -11.14
CA GLY A 174 11.07 -7.58 -11.41
C GLY A 174 10.55 -6.31 -10.76
N VAL A 175 10.55 -5.21 -11.51
CA VAL A 175 10.04 -3.91 -11.07
C VAL A 175 8.57 -3.76 -11.41
N GLY A 176 7.76 -3.38 -10.42
CA GLY A 176 6.32 -3.14 -10.57
C GLY A 176 5.90 -1.75 -10.17
N ALA A 177 4.76 -1.32 -10.68
CA ALA A 177 4.07 -0.11 -10.25
C ALA A 177 2.93 -0.47 -9.30
N VAL A 178 2.87 0.20 -8.16
CA VAL A 178 1.75 0.17 -7.22
C VAL A 178 1.06 1.51 -7.25
N ILE A 179 -0.21 1.55 -7.66
CA ILE A 179 -1.00 2.76 -7.79
C ILE A 179 -2.15 2.65 -6.81
N SER A 180 -2.08 3.40 -5.70
CA SER A 180 -3.02 3.30 -4.58
C SER A 180 -4.05 4.41 -4.56
N PRO A 181 -5.27 4.15 -4.03
CA PRO A 181 -6.35 5.10 -3.96
C PRO A 181 -6.21 6.05 -2.76
N TRP A 182 -7.13 7.03 -2.69
CA TRP A 182 -7.15 8.01 -1.62
C TRP A 182 -7.93 7.57 -0.38
N ASN A 183 -8.91 6.66 -0.53
CA ASN A 183 -9.86 6.33 0.55
C ASN A 183 -9.28 5.43 1.65
N PHE A 184 -8.28 4.60 1.32
CA PHE A 184 -7.47 3.83 2.27
C PHE A 184 -5.99 4.02 1.92
N PRO A 185 -5.45 5.24 2.15
CA PRO A 185 -4.11 5.61 1.67
C PRO A 185 -2.98 4.83 2.35
N LEU A 186 -3.21 4.34 3.57
CA LEU A 186 -2.25 3.53 4.30
C LEU A 186 -2.42 2.03 3.98
N ALA A 187 -3.60 1.46 4.22
CA ALA A 187 -3.79 0.01 4.16
C ALA A 187 -3.61 -0.54 2.73
N LEU A 188 -4.26 0.10 1.73
CA LEU A 188 -4.17 -0.40 0.35
C LEU A 188 -2.79 -0.16 -0.27
N ALA A 189 -2.13 0.96 0.04
CA ALA A 189 -0.74 1.16 -0.34
C ALA A 189 0.16 0.11 0.31
N THR A 190 -0.02 -0.16 1.61
CA THR A 190 0.72 -1.20 2.34
C THR A 190 0.51 -2.57 1.72
N GLY A 191 -0.73 -2.98 1.51
CA GLY A 191 -1.05 -4.32 1.01
C GLY A 191 -0.40 -4.60 -0.34
N MET A 192 -0.65 -3.76 -1.34
CA MET A 192 -0.10 -3.95 -2.68
C MET A 192 1.44 -3.88 -2.70
N MET A 193 2.02 -2.91 -1.97
CA MET A 193 3.46 -2.71 -1.92
C MET A 193 4.17 -3.88 -1.22
N THR A 194 3.70 -4.27 -0.04
CA THR A 194 4.38 -5.28 0.77
C THR A 194 4.24 -6.69 0.21
N ALA A 195 3.11 -7.02 -0.43
CA ALA A 195 2.95 -8.28 -1.16
C ALA A 195 4.01 -8.42 -2.27
N ALA A 196 4.27 -7.34 -3.01
CA ALA A 196 5.29 -7.33 -4.05
C ALA A 196 6.71 -7.39 -3.47
N VAL A 197 7.00 -6.61 -2.42
CA VAL A 197 8.32 -6.53 -1.80
C VAL A 197 8.72 -7.86 -1.14
N VAL A 198 7.84 -8.49 -0.37
CA VAL A 198 8.15 -9.76 0.32
C VAL A 198 8.39 -10.91 -0.65
N THR A 199 7.77 -10.88 -1.82
CA THR A 199 7.99 -11.86 -2.90
C THR A 199 9.24 -11.55 -3.75
N GLY A 200 10.06 -10.58 -3.36
CA GLY A 200 11.36 -10.27 -3.98
C GLY A 200 11.31 -9.32 -5.16
N ASN A 201 10.21 -8.62 -5.36
CA ASN A 201 10.09 -7.57 -6.39
C ASN A 201 10.53 -6.21 -5.85
N CYS A 202 10.89 -5.30 -6.75
CA CYS A 202 11.04 -3.88 -6.45
C CYS A 202 9.79 -3.12 -6.89
N VAL A 203 9.46 -2.03 -6.19
CA VAL A 203 8.18 -1.33 -6.34
C VAL A 203 8.37 0.16 -6.48
N ILE A 204 7.62 0.75 -7.41
CA ILE A 204 7.41 2.19 -7.48
C ILE A 204 5.98 2.45 -6.99
N LEU A 205 5.87 3.07 -5.81
CA LEU A 205 4.58 3.46 -5.23
C LEU A 205 4.16 4.83 -5.76
N LYS A 206 2.99 4.88 -6.41
CA LYS A 206 2.30 6.11 -6.80
C LYS A 206 0.98 6.22 -6.04
N PRO A 207 0.92 6.99 -4.95
CA PRO A 207 -0.32 7.25 -4.23
C PRO A 207 -1.25 8.18 -5.01
N ALA A 208 -2.51 8.24 -4.59
CA ALA A 208 -3.43 9.29 -5.04
C ALA A 208 -2.90 10.67 -4.64
N GLU A 209 -3.12 11.67 -5.50
CA GLU A 209 -2.62 13.04 -5.31
C GLU A 209 -3.14 13.68 -4.02
N THR A 210 -4.37 13.37 -3.67
CA THR A 210 -5.06 13.91 -2.50
C THR A 210 -4.66 13.26 -1.16
N SER A 211 -3.86 12.19 -1.19
CA SER A 211 -3.47 11.43 0.02
C SER A 211 -2.01 10.95 -0.03
N SER A 212 -1.12 11.75 -0.57
CA SER A 212 0.31 11.43 -0.69
C SER A 212 1.10 11.49 0.62
N PRO A 213 0.84 12.40 1.59
CA PRO A 213 1.50 12.42 2.89
C PRO A 213 1.50 11.10 3.66
N THR A 214 0.35 10.41 3.73
CA THR A 214 0.26 9.09 4.39
C THR A 214 1.18 8.05 3.72
N ALA A 215 1.21 8.01 2.39
CA ALA A 215 2.11 7.12 1.66
C ALA A 215 3.59 7.47 1.86
N ALA A 216 3.92 8.75 1.98
CA ALA A 216 5.29 9.19 2.28
C ALA A 216 5.73 8.71 3.68
N TRP A 217 4.87 8.81 4.70
CA TRP A 217 5.16 8.28 6.04
C TRP A 217 5.34 6.77 6.04
N LEU A 218 4.55 6.04 5.26
CA LEU A 218 4.72 4.60 5.08
C LEU A 218 6.10 4.26 4.50
N VAL A 219 6.51 4.94 3.44
CA VAL A 219 7.81 4.67 2.78
C VAL A 219 8.98 5.11 3.66
N GLU A 220 8.84 6.18 4.45
CA GLU A 220 9.86 6.60 5.44
C GLU A 220 10.12 5.48 6.48
N ILE A 221 9.08 4.78 6.95
CA ILE A 221 9.24 3.64 7.87
C ILE A 221 10.12 2.53 7.28
N PHE A 222 9.93 2.18 6.01
CA PHE A 222 10.76 1.17 5.35
C PHE A 222 12.21 1.66 5.16
N SER A 223 12.40 2.94 4.88
CA SER A 223 13.73 3.56 4.78
C SER A 223 14.46 3.52 6.13
N GLU A 224 13.79 3.87 7.22
CA GLU A 224 14.33 3.81 8.59
C GLU A 224 14.71 2.39 9.03
N LEU A 225 14.02 1.37 8.51
CA LEU A 225 14.32 -0.04 8.75
C LEU A 225 15.50 -0.57 7.92
N GLY A 226 16.11 0.27 7.10
CA GLY A 226 17.28 -0.08 6.30
C GLY A 226 16.96 -0.96 5.09
N LEU A 227 15.76 -0.82 4.51
CA LEU A 227 15.45 -1.48 3.25
C LEU A 227 16.44 -1.00 2.17
N PRO A 228 17.01 -1.89 1.34
CA PRO A 228 17.98 -1.49 0.33
C PRO A 228 17.43 -0.42 -0.63
N ALA A 229 18.27 0.56 -0.96
CA ALA A 229 17.94 1.62 -1.90
C ALA A 229 17.44 1.05 -3.23
N GLY A 230 16.33 1.58 -3.75
CA GLY A 230 15.71 1.14 -5.01
C GLY A 230 14.70 -0.01 -4.87
N VAL A 231 14.62 -0.70 -3.71
CA VAL A 231 13.56 -1.72 -3.50
C VAL A 231 12.17 -1.07 -3.46
N ILE A 232 12.06 0.09 -2.81
CA ILE A 232 10.87 0.93 -2.86
C ILE A 232 11.29 2.33 -3.34
N SER A 233 10.57 2.84 -4.34
CA SER A 233 10.60 4.26 -4.73
C SER A 233 9.21 4.85 -4.54
N LEU A 234 9.14 6.14 -4.16
CA LEU A 234 7.90 6.91 -4.04
C LEU A 234 7.87 7.99 -5.12
N LEU A 235 6.90 7.91 -6.01
CA LEU A 235 6.63 8.93 -7.01
C LEU A 235 5.24 9.52 -6.78
N THR A 236 5.18 10.64 -6.12
CA THR A 236 3.99 11.48 -6.01
C THR A 236 3.81 12.29 -7.30
N GLY A 237 2.58 12.67 -7.65
CA GLY A 237 2.33 13.45 -8.86
C GLY A 237 1.03 13.04 -9.56
N ARG A 238 0.73 13.75 -10.65
CA ARG A 238 -0.52 13.59 -11.39
C ARG A 238 -0.67 12.21 -12.03
N GLY A 239 -1.88 11.65 -11.95
CA GLY A 239 -2.19 10.33 -12.51
C GLY A 239 -1.93 10.23 -14.00
N GLU A 240 -2.28 11.29 -14.74
CA GLU A 240 -2.13 11.40 -16.20
C GLU A 240 -0.65 11.47 -16.63
N VAL A 241 0.23 11.94 -15.77
CA VAL A 241 1.67 12.05 -16.06
C VAL A 241 2.39 10.81 -15.55
N VAL A 242 2.42 10.62 -14.23
CA VAL A 242 3.23 9.55 -13.59
C VAL A 242 2.56 8.19 -13.74
N GLY A 243 1.24 8.11 -13.52
CA GLY A 243 0.51 6.85 -13.58
C GLY A 243 0.55 6.24 -14.98
N GLU A 244 0.26 7.04 -16.01
CA GLU A 244 0.30 6.58 -17.40
C GLU A 244 1.73 6.20 -17.84
N ALA A 245 2.72 7.00 -17.47
CA ALA A 245 4.11 6.70 -17.79
C ALA A 245 4.57 5.38 -17.17
N LEU A 246 4.22 5.09 -15.92
CA LEU A 246 4.51 3.81 -15.26
C LEU A 246 3.82 2.64 -15.97
N VAL A 247 2.53 2.78 -16.31
CA VAL A 247 1.77 1.73 -17.00
C VAL A 247 2.35 1.43 -18.39
N ASP A 248 2.77 2.45 -19.11
CA ASP A 248 3.32 2.31 -20.46
C ASP A 248 4.78 1.88 -20.49
N HIS A 249 5.52 2.07 -19.41
CA HIS A 249 6.96 1.87 -19.39
C HIS A 249 7.35 0.43 -19.75
N PRO A 250 8.23 0.18 -20.75
CA PRO A 250 8.52 -1.16 -21.26
C PRO A 250 9.18 -2.09 -20.23
N GLN A 251 9.83 -1.53 -19.21
CA GLN A 251 10.52 -2.30 -18.18
C GLN A 251 9.68 -2.51 -16.90
N ILE A 252 8.46 -1.98 -16.80
CA ILE A 252 7.52 -2.34 -15.75
C ILE A 252 6.92 -3.71 -16.04
N ARG A 253 7.03 -4.63 -15.07
CA ARG A 253 6.62 -6.04 -15.18
C ARG A 253 5.18 -6.28 -14.81
N PHE A 254 4.70 -5.54 -13.81
CA PHE A 254 3.33 -5.65 -13.32
C PHE A 254 2.83 -4.31 -12.80
N VAL A 255 1.52 -4.17 -12.77
CA VAL A 255 0.82 -3.05 -12.17
C VAL A 255 -0.18 -3.61 -11.17
N ALA A 256 -0.10 -3.16 -9.91
CA ALA A 256 -1.12 -3.37 -8.90
C ALA A 256 -1.83 -2.04 -8.67
N PHE A 257 -3.14 -2.02 -8.87
CA PHE A 257 -3.95 -0.81 -8.82
C PHE A 257 -5.21 -1.06 -7.99
N THR A 258 -5.54 -0.09 -7.17
CA THR A 258 -6.87 0.04 -6.58
C THR A 258 -7.39 1.46 -6.82
N GLY A 259 -8.62 1.60 -7.30
CA GLY A 259 -9.22 2.90 -7.58
C GLY A 259 -10.51 2.82 -8.39
N SER A 260 -10.78 3.85 -9.20
CA SER A 260 -12.00 3.90 -9.99
C SER A 260 -12.01 2.88 -11.13
N ARG A 261 -13.22 2.41 -11.50
CA ARG A 261 -13.42 1.50 -12.65
C ARG A 261 -12.86 2.11 -13.95
N GLU A 262 -13.09 3.39 -14.16
CA GLU A 262 -12.62 4.10 -15.35
C GLU A 262 -11.10 4.01 -15.49
N VAL A 263 -10.37 4.34 -14.42
CA VAL A 263 -8.90 4.27 -14.42
C VAL A 263 -8.41 2.82 -14.51
N GLY A 264 -9.04 1.87 -13.81
CA GLY A 264 -8.65 0.45 -13.89
C GLY A 264 -8.80 -0.12 -15.31
N VAL A 265 -9.91 0.13 -15.98
CA VAL A 265 -10.12 -0.27 -17.39
C VAL A 265 -9.06 0.37 -18.30
N ARG A 266 -8.80 1.67 -18.14
CA ARG A 266 -7.75 2.37 -18.90
C ARG A 266 -6.35 1.79 -18.66
N ILE A 267 -6.02 1.42 -17.43
CA ILE A 267 -4.75 0.74 -17.12
C ILE A 267 -4.67 -0.60 -17.84
N ASN A 268 -5.74 -1.40 -17.83
CA ASN A 268 -5.76 -2.69 -18.53
C ASN A 268 -5.55 -2.53 -20.04
N GLU A 269 -6.24 -1.59 -20.66
CA GLU A 269 -6.09 -1.30 -22.09
C GLU A 269 -4.66 -0.87 -22.45
N ARG A 270 -4.05 -0.01 -21.63
CA ARG A 270 -2.69 0.49 -21.88
C ARG A 270 -1.65 -0.60 -21.64
N ALA A 271 -1.76 -1.36 -20.55
CA ALA A 271 -0.83 -2.42 -20.19
C ALA A 271 -0.83 -3.61 -21.17
N SER A 272 -1.96 -3.86 -21.85
CA SER A 272 -2.07 -4.89 -22.87
C SER A 272 -1.31 -4.57 -24.16
N LYS A 273 -0.98 -3.31 -24.40
CA LYS A 273 -0.22 -2.87 -25.61
C LYS A 273 1.27 -3.11 -25.38
N VAL A 274 1.87 -3.98 -26.17
CA VAL A 274 3.32 -4.21 -26.14
C VAL A 274 4.04 -2.99 -26.69
N ARG A 275 4.96 -2.44 -25.91
CA ARG A 275 5.75 -1.26 -26.27
C ARG A 275 7.09 -1.65 -26.87
N PRO A 276 7.71 -0.81 -27.70
CA PRO A 276 9.07 -1.04 -28.19
C PRO A 276 10.04 -1.30 -27.04
N GLY A 277 10.88 -2.35 -27.14
CA GLY A 277 11.82 -2.75 -26.09
C GLY A 277 11.22 -3.56 -24.94
N GLN A 278 9.91 -3.77 -24.89
CA GLN A 278 9.25 -4.62 -23.90
C GLN A 278 9.53 -6.09 -24.19
N ARG A 279 10.06 -6.83 -23.20
CA ARG A 279 10.48 -8.23 -23.36
C ARG A 279 9.44 -9.26 -22.90
N TRP A 280 8.36 -8.82 -22.24
CA TRP A 280 7.35 -9.69 -21.61
C TRP A 280 5.99 -8.99 -21.61
N LEU A 281 4.93 -9.75 -21.47
CA LEU A 281 3.60 -9.21 -21.22
C LEU A 281 3.52 -8.70 -19.75
N LYS A 282 2.92 -7.53 -19.55
CA LYS A 282 2.67 -7.02 -18.21
C LYS A 282 1.56 -7.80 -17.53
N ARG A 283 1.71 -8.03 -16.24
CA ARG A 283 0.61 -8.51 -15.40
C ARG A 283 -0.08 -7.32 -14.76
N VAL A 284 -1.39 -7.39 -14.66
CA VAL A 284 -2.18 -6.37 -13.98
C VAL A 284 -3.07 -7.01 -12.93
N GLN A 285 -3.11 -6.42 -11.74
CA GLN A 285 -4.08 -6.69 -10.68
C GLN A 285 -4.83 -5.40 -10.45
N LEU A 286 -6.14 -5.41 -10.71
CA LEU A 286 -6.96 -4.20 -10.75
C LEU A 286 -8.17 -4.37 -9.84
N GLU A 287 -8.14 -3.70 -8.70
CA GLU A 287 -9.23 -3.62 -7.76
C GLU A 287 -10.00 -2.32 -7.95
N MET A 288 -11.30 -2.42 -8.16
CA MET A 288 -12.18 -1.29 -8.52
C MET A 288 -13.38 -1.24 -7.58
N GLY A 289 -14.31 -0.34 -7.86
CA GLY A 289 -15.57 -0.25 -7.11
C GLY A 289 -16.45 -1.49 -7.31
N GLY A 290 -17.39 -1.67 -6.38
CA GLY A 290 -18.32 -2.80 -6.37
C GLY A 290 -19.77 -2.39 -6.20
N LYS A 291 -20.67 -3.36 -6.38
CA LYS A 291 -22.10 -3.31 -6.07
C LYS A 291 -22.42 -4.50 -5.18
N ASN A 292 -21.81 -4.51 -3.99
CA ASN A 292 -21.86 -5.63 -3.07
C ASN A 292 -23.29 -5.82 -2.52
N ALA A 293 -23.67 -7.05 -2.30
CA ALA A 293 -24.98 -7.39 -1.76
C ALA A 293 -24.84 -8.14 -0.43
N VAL A 294 -25.74 -7.86 0.48
CA VAL A 294 -25.91 -8.63 1.73
C VAL A 294 -27.17 -9.46 1.57
N VAL A 295 -27.04 -10.77 1.70
CA VAL A 295 -28.18 -11.70 1.68
C VAL A 295 -28.51 -12.07 3.11
N VAL A 296 -29.74 -11.77 3.55
CA VAL A 296 -30.26 -12.10 4.87
C VAL A 296 -31.19 -13.30 4.72
N ASP A 297 -30.79 -14.44 5.29
CA ASP A 297 -31.57 -15.68 5.31
C ASP A 297 -32.64 -15.60 6.40
N GLU A 298 -33.72 -16.42 6.25
CA GLU A 298 -34.85 -16.45 7.19
C GLU A 298 -34.46 -16.92 8.60
N THR A 299 -33.31 -17.58 8.74
CA THR A 299 -32.77 -18.04 10.04
C THR A 299 -31.89 -17.01 10.73
N ALA A 300 -31.64 -15.86 10.10
CA ALA A 300 -30.76 -14.84 10.64
C ALA A 300 -31.40 -14.11 11.82
N ASP A 301 -30.57 -13.64 12.76
CA ASP A 301 -30.94 -12.62 13.73
C ASP A 301 -31.08 -11.27 13.01
N LEU A 302 -32.31 -10.76 12.93
CA LEU A 302 -32.60 -9.56 12.15
C LEU A 302 -31.97 -8.28 12.75
N ASP A 303 -31.82 -8.21 14.07
CA ASP A 303 -31.21 -7.06 14.74
C ASP A 303 -29.70 -7.01 14.45
N LEU A 304 -29.01 -8.14 14.58
CA LEU A 304 -27.61 -8.25 14.20
C LEU A 304 -27.40 -8.03 12.68
N ALA A 305 -28.30 -8.52 11.85
CA ALA A 305 -28.25 -8.29 10.42
C ALA A 305 -28.39 -6.80 10.07
N ALA A 306 -29.34 -6.11 10.70
CA ALA A 306 -29.56 -4.66 10.50
C ALA A 306 -28.34 -3.84 10.96
N GLU A 307 -27.73 -4.18 12.09
CA GLU A 307 -26.50 -3.55 12.58
C GLU A 307 -25.33 -3.75 11.61
N GLY A 308 -25.10 -5.00 11.18
CA GLY A 308 -24.05 -5.36 10.24
C GLY A 308 -24.22 -4.68 8.88
N ILE A 309 -25.45 -4.64 8.34
CA ILE A 309 -25.75 -3.95 7.07
C ILE A 309 -25.51 -2.45 7.21
N THR A 310 -25.95 -1.84 8.31
CA THR A 310 -25.76 -0.39 8.55
C THR A 310 -24.28 -0.04 8.63
N SER A 311 -23.51 -0.80 9.38
CA SER A 311 -22.06 -0.61 9.49
C SER A 311 -21.37 -0.79 8.14
N SER A 312 -21.73 -1.82 7.39
CA SER A 312 -21.14 -2.11 6.09
C SER A 312 -21.47 -1.05 5.03
N ALA A 313 -22.75 -0.63 4.95
CA ALA A 313 -23.22 0.28 3.91
C ALA A 313 -22.82 1.74 4.16
N PHE A 314 -22.80 2.18 5.42
CA PHE A 314 -22.62 3.59 5.79
C PHE A 314 -21.29 3.90 6.47
N GLY A 315 -20.51 2.90 6.87
CA GLY A 315 -19.15 3.11 7.38
C GLY A 315 -18.33 3.91 6.39
N PHE A 316 -17.56 4.89 6.86
CA PHE A 316 -16.77 5.83 6.06
C PHE A 316 -17.60 6.49 4.93
N GLN A 317 -18.85 6.83 5.20
CA GLN A 317 -19.82 7.44 4.25
C GLN A 317 -19.98 6.63 2.94
N GLY A 318 -19.80 5.31 2.99
CA GLY A 318 -19.85 4.44 1.81
C GLY A 318 -18.66 4.59 0.84
N GLN A 319 -17.60 5.27 1.21
CA GLN A 319 -16.39 5.45 0.39
C GLN A 319 -15.48 4.23 0.42
N LYS A 320 -16.07 3.04 0.27
CA LYS A 320 -15.42 1.73 0.32
C LYS A 320 -15.74 0.93 -0.94
N CYS A 321 -14.79 0.10 -1.39
CA CYS A 321 -14.96 -0.81 -2.52
C CYS A 321 -15.74 -2.08 -2.13
N SER A 322 -15.74 -2.41 -0.83
CA SER A 322 -16.36 -3.63 -0.28
C SER A 322 -17.14 -3.35 1.01
#